data_efe1703a7b17130dc59dc240ce55a9d1
#
_entry.id   efe1703a7b17130dc59dc240ce55a9d1
#
_cell.length_a   1.000
_cell.length_b   1.000
_cell.length_c   1.000
_cell.angle_alpha   90.00
_cell.angle_beta   90.00
_cell.angle_gamma   90.00
#
_symmetry.space_group_name_H-M   'P 1'
#
loop_
_entity.id
_entity.type
_entity.pdbx_description
1 polymer ?
#
loop_
_entity_poly.entity_id
_entity_poly.type
_entity_poly.pdbx_seq_one_letter_code
_entity_poly.pdbx_strand_id
1 'polypeptide(L)'
;MARAISVKVATPKVIKALESKLAELESSYVTSQANEEAFQVAYKEYQTQLQNYAVANISQATNFRVSNRSYHNLVNIDYDVPVNLAGFPVEPKRDFEAVYEHQVTSARTEITNALNILRMTDEEYVSASTMKTIASYL
;
A
#
# COMPACT_ATOMS: atom_id res chain seq x y z
N MET A 1 -27.30 0.09 38.77
CA MET A 1 -26.85 0.71 37.50
C MET A 1 -25.40 1.11 37.59
N ALA A 2 -24.59 0.65 36.66
CA ALA A 2 -23.22 1.12 36.56
C ALA A 2 -23.23 2.60 36.14
N ARG A 3 -22.50 3.45 36.86
CA ARG A 3 -22.31 4.84 36.48
C ARG A 3 -21.28 4.90 35.35
N ALA A 4 -21.61 5.60 34.27
CA ALA A 4 -20.65 5.92 33.24
C ALA A 4 -19.52 6.78 33.83
N ILE A 5 -18.27 6.35 33.62
CA ILE A 5 -17.11 7.14 34.00
C ILE A 5 -16.92 8.22 32.95
N SER A 6 -17.05 9.48 33.36
CA SER A 6 -16.78 10.62 32.49
C SER A 6 -15.33 11.06 32.67
N VAL A 7 -14.53 10.93 31.63
CA VAL A 7 -13.14 11.39 31.62
C VAL A 7 -13.05 12.66 30.77
N LYS A 8 -12.53 13.72 31.37
CA LYS A 8 -12.27 14.98 30.66
C LYS A 8 -10.88 14.91 30.03
N VAL A 9 -10.81 15.17 28.74
CA VAL A 9 -9.55 15.16 28.00
C VAL A 9 -9.20 16.58 27.61
N ALA A 10 -8.01 17.04 28.00
CA ALA A 10 -7.54 18.39 27.71
C ALA A 10 -7.36 18.62 26.21
N THR A 11 -7.88 19.72 25.70
CA THR A 11 -7.78 20.11 24.29
C THR A 11 -6.36 20.07 23.74
N PRO A 12 -5.32 20.63 24.41
CA PRO A 12 -3.95 20.55 23.90
C PRO A 12 -3.41 19.14 23.72
N LYS A 13 -3.80 18.21 24.60
CA LYS A 13 -3.39 16.79 24.49
C LYS A 13 -4.00 16.13 23.26
N VAL A 14 -5.26 16.41 22.96
CA VAL A 14 -5.95 15.87 21.80
C VAL A 14 -5.37 16.43 20.51
N ILE A 15 -5.09 17.73 20.46
CA ILE A 15 -4.43 18.39 19.32
C ILE A 15 -3.09 17.70 19.03
N LYS A 16 -2.27 17.50 20.04
CA LYS A 16 -0.96 16.85 19.89
C LYS A 16 -1.08 15.41 19.41
N ALA A 17 -2.03 14.65 19.96
CA ALA A 17 -2.27 13.27 19.54
C ALA A 17 -2.72 13.19 18.07
N LEU A 18 -3.60 14.08 17.64
CA LEU A 18 -4.06 14.15 16.25
C LEU A 18 -2.95 14.56 15.29
N GLU A 19 -2.12 15.53 15.67
CA GLU A 19 -0.96 15.94 14.87
C GLU A 19 0.02 14.78 14.69
N SER A 20 0.29 14.03 15.77
CA SER A 20 1.15 12.84 15.71
C SER A 20 0.55 11.75 14.83
N LYS A 21 -0.75 11.53 14.92
CA LYS A 21 -1.45 10.54 14.08
C LYS A 21 -1.41 10.93 12.61
N LEU A 22 -1.60 12.20 12.30
CA LEU A 22 -1.52 12.70 10.94
C LEU A 22 -0.11 12.50 10.35
N ALA A 23 0.93 12.83 11.12
CA ALA A 23 2.33 12.63 10.71
C ALA A 23 2.63 11.14 10.48
N GLU A 24 2.13 10.26 11.34
CA GLU A 24 2.27 8.81 11.20
C GLU A 24 1.60 8.30 9.92
N LEU A 25 0.38 8.73 9.62
CA LEU A 25 -0.33 8.36 8.40
C LEU A 25 0.41 8.82 7.14
N GLU A 26 0.90 10.06 7.11
CA GLU A 26 1.68 10.59 5.98
C GLU A 26 2.96 9.81 5.78
N SER A 27 3.68 9.50 6.85
CA SER A 27 4.91 8.71 6.82
C SER A 27 4.65 7.28 6.33
N SER A 28 3.60 6.64 6.81
CA SER A 28 3.21 5.30 6.39
C SER A 28 2.85 5.25 4.91
N TYR A 29 2.16 6.26 4.41
CA TYR A 29 1.81 6.35 3.00
C TYR A 29 3.05 6.50 2.12
N VAL A 30 3.95 7.41 2.45
CA VAL A 30 5.21 7.63 1.72
C VAL A 30 6.06 6.36 1.70
N THR A 31 6.18 5.68 2.84
CA THR A 31 6.91 4.41 2.93
C THR A 31 6.28 3.32 2.07
N SER A 32 4.95 3.21 2.10
CA SER A 32 4.21 2.26 1.27
C SER A 32 4.42 2.50 -0.22
N GLN A 33 4.41 3.76 -0.65
CA GLN A 33 4.68 4.11 -2.05
C GLN A 33 6.09 3.75 -2.47
N ALA A 34 7.08 4.04 -1.63
CA ALA A 34 8.47 3.70 -1.90
C ALA A 34 8.66 2.18 -2.02
N ASN A 35 8.02 1.41 -1.14
CA ASN A 35 8.04 -0.05 -1.18
C ASN A 35 7.37 -0.59 -2.43
N GLU A 36 6.26 -0.01 -2.86
CA GLU A 36 5.56 -0.40 -4.08
C GLU A 36 6.41 -0.15 -5.32
N GLU A 37 7.06 1.00 -5.42
CA GLU A 37 7.96 1.32 -6.52
C GLU A 37 9.13 0.34 -6.58
N ALA A 38 9.75 0.04 -5.44
CA ALA A 38 10.84 -0.93 -5.35
C ALA A 38 10.38 -2.33 -5.77
N PHE A 39 9.18 -2.74 -5.35
CA PHE A 39 8.57 -3.99 -5.76
C PHE A 39 8.34 -4.06 -7.27
N GLN A 40 7.82 -2.99 -7.87
CA GLN A 40 7.57 -2.94 -9.31
C GLN A 40 8.87 -3.05 -10.12
N VAL A 41 9.93 -2.40 -9.67
CA VAL A 41 11.26 -2.52 -10.29
C VAL A 41 11.78 -3.96 -10.19
N ALA A 42 11.70 -4.56 -9.01
CA ALA A 42 12.13 -5.94 -8.79
C ALA A 42 11.32 -6.94 -9.63
N TYR A 43 10.02 -6.71 -9.77
CA TYR A 43 9.15 -7.57 -10.58
C TYR A 43 9.45 -7.49 -12.07
N LYS A 44 9.74 -6.29 -12.59
CA LYS A 44 10.18 -6.13 -13.98
C LYS A 44 11.50 -6.85 -14.24
N GLU A 45 12.43 -6.75 -13.31
CA GLU A 45 13.70 -7.48 -13.40
C GLU A 45 13.47 -9.00 -13.39
N TYR A 46 12.59 -9.47 -12.53
CA TYR A 46 12.18 -10.88 -12.50
C TYR A 46 11.59 -11.34 -13.82
N GLN A 47 10.71 -10.54 -14.45
CA GLN A 47 10.13 -10.86 -15.75
C GLN A 47 11.22 -10.97 -16.84
N THR A 48 12.19 -10.07 -16.83
CA THR A 48 13.34 -10.14 -17.74
C THR A 48 14.17 -11.39 -17.51
N GLN A 49 14.41 -11.74 -16.25
CA GLN A 49 15.13 -12.97 -15.89
C GLN A 49 14.38 -14.21 -16.33
N LEU A 50 13.05 -14.23 -16.23
CA LEU A 50 12.21 -15.31 -16.73
C LEU A 50 12.34 -15.47 -18.24
N GLN A 51 12.30 -14.39 -18.99
CA GLN A 51 12.49 -14.43 -20.44
C GLN A 51 13.86 -14.99 -20.80
N ASN A 52 14.92 -14.52 -20.13
CA ASN A 52 16.27 -15.01 -20.35
C ASN A 52 16.41 -16.48 -20.00
N TYR A 53 15.78 -16.92 -18.92
CA TYR A 53 15.74 -18.34 -18.53
C TYR A 53 15.05 -19.19 -19.60
N ALA A 54 13.88 -18.74 -20.08
CA ALA A 54 13.14 -19.45 -21.11
C ALA A 54 13.94 -19.59 -22.41
N VAL A 55 14.62 -18.53 -22.84
CA VAL A 55 15.46 -18.53 -24.04
C VAL A 55 16.68 -19.43 -23.85
N ALA A 56 17.34 -19.31 -22.68
CA ALA A 56 18.53 -20.12 -22.40
C ALA A 56 18.26 -21.63 -22.35
N ASN A 57 17.04 -22.02 -22.00
CA ASN A 57 16.63 -23.42 -21.85
C ASN A 57 15.66 -23.89 -22.95
N ILE A 58 15.67 -23.24 -24.09
CA ILE A 58 14.78 -23.58 -25.21
C ILE A 58 14.98 -25.02 -25.70
N SER A 59 16.16 -25.58 -25.54
CA SER A 59 16.45 -26.99 -25.91
C SER A 59 15.68 -27.97 -25.06
N GLN A 60 15.20 -27.57 -23.87
CA GLN A 60 14.37 -28.39 -22.97
C GLN A 60 12.88 -28.08 -23.12
N ALA A 61 12.51 -27.22 -24.06
CA ALA A 61 11.12 -26.79 -24.24
C ALA A 61 10.25 -27.90 -24.84
N THR A 62 8.99 -27.88 -24.43
CA THR A 62 7.93 -28.79 -24.92
C THR A 62 6.67 -27.99 -25.24
N ASN A 63 5.71 -28.64 -25.87
CA ASN A 63 4.39 -28.06 -26.18
C ASN A 63 4.46 -26.76 -26.99
N PHE A 64 5.21 -26.78 -28.08
CA PHE A 64 5.29 -25.61 -28.95
C PHE A 64 3.93 -25.32 -29.58
N ARG A 65 3.49 -24.07 -29.47
CA ARG A 65 2.26 -23.58 -30.07
C ARG A 65 2.58 -22.39 -30.95
N VAL A 66 2.06 -22.41 -32.17
CA VAL A 66 2.28 -21.35 -33.14
C VAL A 66 0.95 -20.71 -33.50
N SER A 67 0.88 -19.41 -33.40
CA SER A 67 -0.29 -18.65 -33.83
C SER A 67 0.12 -17.52 -34.77
N ASN A 68 -0.71 -17.28 -35.79
CA ASN A 68 -0.46 -16.25 -36.77
C ASN A 68 -1.26 -14.97 -36.38
N ARG A 69 -0.54 -13.87 -36.15
CA ARG A 69 -1.14 -12.55 -35.96
C ARG A 69 -1.05 -11.75 -37.25
N SER A 70 -2.00 -11.99 -38.15
CA SER A 70 -2.00 -11.37 -39.48
C SER A 70 -2.06 -9.85 -39.45
N TYR A 71 -2.67 -9.25 -38.44
CA TYR A 71 -2.73 -7.79 -38.29
C TYR A 71 -1.37 -7.12 -38.07
N HIS A 72 -0.40 -7.87 -37.54
CA HIS A 72 0.91 -7.33 -37.19
C HIS A 72 2.03 -7.94 -38.03
N ASN A 73 1.71 -8.77 -39.00
CA ASN A 73 2.69 -9.54 -39.76
C ASN A 73 3.67 -10.33 -38.87
N LEU A 74 3.14 -10.87 -37.75
CA LEU A 74 3.92 -11.58 -36.75
C LEU A 74 3.40 -12.99 -36.57
N VAL A 75 4.32 -13.90 -36.28
CA VAL A 75 4.01 -15.24 -35.83
C VAL A 75 4.39 -15.34 -34.36
N ASN A 76 3.43 -15.71 -33.52
CA ASN A 76 3.69 -15.96 -32.10
C ASN A 76 4.03 -17.41 -31.89
N ILE A 77 5.05 -17.65 -31.08
CA ILE A 77 5.45 -19.01 -30.69
C ILE A 77 5.45 -19.05 -29.16
N ASP A 78 4.64 -19.95 -28.60
CA ASP A 78 4.62 -20.25 -27.17
C ASP A 78 5.21 -21.63 -26.94
N TYR A 79 5.88 -21.81 -25.82
CA TYR A 79 6.43 -23.10 -25.40
C TYR A 79 6.55 -23.18 -23.90
N ASP A 80 6.64 -24.40 -23.37
CA ASP A 80 6.77 -24.66 -21.95
C ASP A 80 8.21 -25.07 -21.63
N VAL A 81 8.77 -24.48 -20.56
CA VAL A 81 10.11 -24.81 -20.06
C VAL A 81 9.98 -25.28 -18.62
N PRO A 82 10.65 -26.38 -18.22
CA PRO A 82 10.64 -26.84 -16.83
C PRO A 82 11.20 -25.79 -15.88
N VAL A 83 10.60 -25.67 -14.68
CA VAL A 83 11.03 -24.71 -13.65
C VAL A 83 12.16 -25.23 -12.76
N ASN A 84 12.53 -26.50 -12.90
CA ASN A 84 13.52 -27.15 -12.06
C ASN A 84 14.95 -27.16 -12.65
N LEU A 85 15.19 -26.38 -13.68
CA LEU A 85 16.50 -26.25 -14.29
C LEU A 85 17.33 -25.19 -13.56
N ALA A 86 18.65 -25.24 -13.75
CA ALA A 86 19.55 -24.27 -13.14
C ALA A 86 19.25 -22.84 -13.63
N GLY A 87 19.34 -21.87 -12.71
CA GLY A 87 19.16 -20.47 -13.03
C GLY A 87 17.72 -19.97 -13.04
N PHE A 88 16.77 -20.80 -12.58
CA PHE A 88 15.39 -20.33 -12.44
C PHE A 88 15.34 -19.15 -11.44
N PRO A 89 14.76 -18.01 -11.84
CA PRO A 89 14.78 -16.81 -11.00
C PRO A 89 13.80 -16.92 -9.81
N VAL A 90 14.11 -16.17 -8.76
CA VAL A 90 13.26 -16.09 -7.57
C VAL A 90 12.25 -14.97 -7.76
N GLU A 91 10.96 -15.30 -7.61
CA GLU A 91 9.89 -14.32 -7.70
C GLU A 91 9.89 -13.38 -6.49
N PRO A 92 9.90 -12.05 -6.72
CA PRO A 92 9.76 -11.09 -5.63
C PRO A 92 8.42 -11.24 -4.95
N LYS A 93 8.41 -11.17 -3.62
CA LYS A 93 7.19 -11.21 -2.83
C LYS A 93 6.90 -9.84 -2.26
N ARG A 94 5.61 -9.52 -2.21
CA ARG A 94 5.15 -8.30 -1.56
C ARG A 94 5.10 -8.56 -0.05
N ASP A 95 6.11 -8.11 0.67
CA ASP A 95 6.29 -8.32 2.12
C ASP A 95 5.93 -7.09 2.95
N PHE A 96 5.14 -6.19 2.40
CA PHE A 96 4.72 -4.95 3.05
C PHE A 96 3.21 -4.75 2.90
N GLU A 97 2.61 -4.03 3.84
CA GLU A 97 1.22 -3.63 3.74
C GLU A 97 1.07 -2.44 2.81
N ALA A 98 0.15 -2.56 1.85
CA ALA A 98 -0.18 -1.46 0.97
C ALA A 98 -1.08 -0.46 1.70
N VAL A 99 -0.70 0.81 1.68
CA VAL A 99 -1.53 1.91 2.15
C VAL A 99 -2.05 2.66 0.93
N TYR A 100 -3.35 2.66 0.75
CA TYR A 100 -3.99 3.25 -0.43
C TYR A 100 -4.28 4.73 -0.20
N GLU A 101 -4.16 5.53 -1.25
CA GLU A 101 -4.37 6.98 -1.21
C GLU A 101 -5.74 7.36 -0.62
N HIS A 102 -6.81 6.65 -0.99
CA HIS A 102 -8.15 6.95 -0.49
C HIS A 102 -8.28 6.80 1.03
N GLN A 103 -7.57 5.83 1.63
CA GLN A 103 -7.56 5.63 3.08
C GLN A 103 -6.89 6.80 3.79
N VAL A 104 -5.76 7.24 3.27
CA VAL A 104 -5.02 8.37 3.85
C VAL A 104 -5.76 9.67 3.65
N THR A 105 -6.37 9.89 2.48
CA THR A 105 -7.13 11.11 2.16
C THR A 105 -8.32 11.28 3.10
N SER A 106 -9.11 10.23 3.32
CA SER A 106 -10.25 10.27 4.24
C SER A 106 -9.83 10.60 5.67
N ALA A 107 -8.82 9.90 6.19
CA ALA A 107 -8.31 10.13 7.53
C ALA A 107 -7.70 11.54 7.66
N ARG A 108 -6.94 11.97 6.67
CA ARG A 108 -6.35 13.32 6.63
C ARG A 108 -7.43 14.39 6.71
N THR A 109 -8.49 14.27 5.93
CA THR A 109 -9.60 15.22 5.91
C THR A 109 -10.28 15.29 7.28
N GLU A 110 -10.61 14.16 7.87
CA GLU A 110 -11.27 14.10 9.18
C GLU A 110 -10.39 14.66 10.29
N ILE A 111 -9.12 14.29 10.32
CA ILE A 111 -8.17 14.78 11.33
C ILE A 111 -7.93 16.28 11.15
N THR A 112 -7.76 16.76 9.93
CA THR A 112 -7.54 18.18 9.66
C THR A 112 -8.75 19.02 10.07
N ASN A 113 -9.96 18.57 9.78
CA ASN A 113 -11.19 19.22 10.19
C ASN A 113 -11.31 19.28 11.71
N ALA A 114 -11.02 18.19 12.39
CA ALA A 114 -11.04 18.12 13.84
C ALA A 114 -9.99 19.06 14.46
N LEU A 115 -8.78 19.11 13.92
CA LEU A 115 -7.72 20.01 14.36
C LEU A 115 -8.13 21.48 14.20
N ASN A 116 -8.75 21.85 13.08
CA ASN A 116 -9.23 23.20 12.85
C ASN A 116 -10.28 23.61 13.88
N ILE A 117 -11.22 22.74 14.19
CA ILE A 117 -12.24 22.99 15.21
C ILE A 117 -11.59 23.16 16.59
N LEU A 118 -10.68 22.28 16.96
CA LEU A 118 -10.03 22.31 18.27
C LEU A 118 -9.13 23.53 18.46
N ARG A 119 -8.46 23.97 17.39
CA ARG A 119 -7.61 25.17 17.43
C ARG A 119 -8.40 26.47 17.52
N MET A 120 -9.66 26.45 17.07
CA MET A 120 -10.55 27.61 17.10
C MET A 120 -11.38 27.69 18.38
N THR A 121 -11.44 26.63 19.18
CA THR A 121 -12.21 26.62 20.42
C THR A 121 -11.39 27.15 21.59
N ASP A 122 -12.04 27.90 22.48
CA ASP A 122 -11.45 28.37 23.73
C ASP A 122 -11.70 27.41 24.91
N GLU A 123 -12.34 26.29 24.65
CA GLU A 123 -12.65 25.31 25.69
C GLU A 123 -11.40 24.53 26.14
N GLU A 124 -11.26 24.39 27.45
CA GLU A 124 -10.14 23.69 28.09
C GLU A 124 -10.20 22.17 27.82
N TYR A 125 -11.41 21.63 27.71
CA TYR A 125 -11.63 20.19 27.49
C TYR A 125 -12.41 19.95 26.21
N VAL A 126 -12.12 18.83 25.56
CA VAL A 126 -12.79 18.44 24.33
C VAL A 126 -14.22 17.95 24.63
N SER A 127 -15.20 18.40 23.84
CA SER A 127 -16.58 17.96 23.99
C SER A 127 -16.76 16.45 23.68
N ALA A 128 -17.77 15.85 24.29
CA ALA A 128 -18.09 14.44 24.06
C ALA A 128 -18.40 14.13 22.60
N SER A 129 -19.08 15.03 21.91
CA SER A 129 -19.40 14.85 20.48
C SER A 129 -18.16 14.85 19.61
N THR A 130 -17.20 15.75 19.87
CA THR A 130 -15.93 15.79 19.15
C THR A 130 -15.10 14.56 19.45
N MET A 131 -15.00 14.14 20.72
CA MET A 131 -14.30 12.91 21.09
C MET A 131 -14.85 11.68 20.39
N LYS A 132 -16.17 11.59 20.26
CA LYS A 132 -16.80 10.48 19.54
C LYS A 132 -16.38 10.43 18.07
N THR A 133 -16.26 11.60 17.44
CA THR A 133 -15.86 11.70 16.02
C THR A 133 -14.41 11.30 15.80
N ILE A 134 -13.50 11.65 16.72
CA ILE A 134 -12.05 11.47 16.54
C ILE A 134 -11.47 10.29 17.31
N ALA A 135 -12.28 9.57 18.09
CA ALA A 135 -11.80 8.51 18.97
C ALA A 135 -11.01 7.42 18.23
N SER A 136 -11.38 7.12 16.99
CA SER A 136 -10.69 6.12 16.17
C SER A 136 -9.26 6.50 15.80
N TYR A 137 -8.89 7.77 15.89
CA TYR A 137 -7.55 8.27 15.57
C TYR A 137 -6.67 8.50 16.81
N LEU A 138 -7.21 8.29 17.99
CA LEU A 138 -6.48 8.46 19.26
C LEU A 138 -5.95 7.10 19.85
#